data_8ca25f850131a679b67644dd1334647f
#
_entry.id   8ca25f850131a679b67644dd1334647f
#
_cell.length_a   1.000
_cell.length_b   1.000
_cell.length_c   1.000
_cell.angle_alpha   90.00
_cell.angle_beta   90.00
_cell.angle_gamma   90.00
#
_symmetry.space_group_name_H-M   'P 1'
#
loop_
_entity.id
_entity.type
_entity.pdbx_description
1 polymer ?
#
loop_
_entity_poly.entity_id
_entity_poly.type
_entity_poly.pdbx_seq_one_letter_code
_entity_poly.pdbx_strand_id
1 'polypeptide(L)'
;MGIKDYLGNTIPVHFASVRDFGAVVDGITDDASAIQSALDALKNTGGIIYFPVGTYLVETPVLFYSNQTLLFENGAVLLQGAEIDSLLRSYCQSSYTGYDGVHDVLIYGGTFDGGDYETDNTLVGVGHAKNITFENCTFKNAYGTWHDLEINSSYNCKVIDCDFEGSRKTGQNGELVQIDGALSTVVYPWTGFNVDNTVSKYIEIVGCIFHGDTISPAIGNHADAAHEFIRIHDCIFDGLTGSRGAINFTSSIKNVDIHDNTFNGCTKGIGTGSTQYYVHDNRFVDATTAINANAVSHNNIINGTYTA
;
A
#
# COMPACT_ATOMS: atom_id res chain seq x y z
N MET A 1 17.79 4.20 -25.86
CA MET A 1 17.66 5.67 -25.73
C MET A 1 18.45 6.10 -24.50
N GLY A 2 19.07 7.25 -24.43
CA GLY A 2 19.85 7.68 -23.27
C GLY A 2 19.66 9.14 -22.98
N ILE A 3 19.67 9.51 -21.70
CA ILE A 3 19.64 10.88 -21.21
C ILE A 3 21.09 11.37 -21.12
N LYS A 4 21.33 12.66 -21.33
CA LYS A 4 22.64 13.27 -21.12
C LYS A 4 22.73 13.80 -19.68
N ASP A 5 23.82 13.47 -18.97
CA ASP A 5 24.14 14.14 -17.72
C ASP A 5 24.70 15.56 -17.97
N TYR A 6 24.94 16.31 -16.90
CA TYR A 6 25.47 17.68 -17.02
C TYR A 6 26.91 17.76 -17.60
N LEU A 7 27.62 16.63 -17.66
CA LEU A 7 28.94 16.50 -18.30
C LEU A 7 28.82 16.04 -19.77
N GLY A 8 27.60 15.78 -20.26
CA GLY A 8 27.34 15.31 -21.61
C GLY A 8 27.50 13.80 -21.83
N ASN A 9 27.74 13.01 -20.77
CA ASN A 9 27.78 11.56 -20.87
C ASN A 9 26.36 11.01 -21.10
N THR A 10 26.28 9.92 -21.87
CA THR A 10 24.99 9.23 -22.07
C THR A 10 24.72 8.28 -20.93
N ILE A 11 23.66 8.52 -20.17
CA ILE A 11 23.11 7.60 -19.18
C ILE A 11 22.14 6.67 -19.91
N PRO A 12 22.39 5.35 -20.00
CA PRO A 12 21.44 4.44 -20.61
C PRO A 12 20.16 4.42 -19.79
N VAL A 13 19.01 4.62 -20.43
CA VAL A 13 17.71 4.40 -19.82
C VAL A 13 17.19 3.06 -20.32
N HIS A 14 17.07 2.11 -19.42
CA HIS A 14 16.45 0.83 -19.71
C HIS A 14 14.93 1.00 -19.69
N PHE A 15 14.27 0.55 -20.73
CA PHE A 15 12.83 0.71 -20.90
C PHE A 15 12.24 -0.54 -21.54
N ALA A 16 11.12 -1.00 -21.01
CA ALA A 16 10.34 -2.13 -21.55
C ALA A 16 8.85 -1.76 -21.51
N SER A 17 8.15 -1.84 -22.64
CA SER A 17 6.70 -1.79 -22.64
C SER A 17 6.16 -3.21 -22.53
N VAL A 18 5.17 -3.44 -21.66
CA VAL A 18 4.55 -4.78 -21.51
C VAL A 18 3.95 -5.28 -22.81
N ARG A 19 3.52 -4.38 -23.71
CA ARG A 19 3.03 -4.76 -25.03
C ARG A 19 4.12 -5.35 -25.94
N ASP A 20 5.37 -4.95 -25.78
CA ASP A 20 6.50 -5.50 -26.53
C ASP A 20 6.80 -6.96 -26.13
N PHE A 21 6.28 -7.38 -24.98
CA PHE A 21 6.36 -8.75 -24.45
C PHE A 21 5.07 -9.57 -24.68
N GLY A 22 4.12 -9.02 -25.40
CA GLY A 22 2.92 -9.73 -25.83
C GLY A 22 1.65 -9.47 -25.03
N ALA A 23 1.63 -8.48 -24.14
CA ALA A 23 0.41 -8.10 -23.44
C ALA A 23 -0.68 -7.63 -24.43
N VAL A 24 -1.86 -8.25 -24.35
CA VAL A 24 -3.02 -7.99 -25.24
C VAL A 24 -3.82 -6.79 -24.73
N VAL A 25 -4.02 -6.71 -23.42
CA VAL A 25 -4.62 -5.56 -22.75
C VAL A 25 -6.11 -5.34 -23.11
N ASP A 26 -6.84 -6.43 -23.26
CA ASP A 26 -8.27 -6.45 -23.64
C ASP A 26 -9.21 -6.74 -22.45
N GLY A 27 -8.65 -7.01 -21.24
CA GLY A 27 -9.39 -7.38 -20.04
C GLY A 27 -9.96 -8.80 -20.07
N ILE A 28 -9.56 -9.63 -21.03
CA ILE A 28 -10.05 -11.00 -21.22
C ILE A 28 -8.89 -12.00 -21.30
N THR A 29 -7.84 -11.64 -22.02
CA THR A 29 -6.64 -12.45 -22.15
C THR A 29 -5.74 -12.29 -20.94
N ASP A 30 -5.26 -13.39 -20.35
CA ASP A 30 -4.29 -13.32 -19.25
C ASP A 30 -2.97 -12.72 -19.71
N ASP A 31 -2.65 -11.55 -19.17
CA ASP A 31 -1.44 -10.78 -19.48
C ASP A 31 -0.30 -11.03 -18.47
N ALA A 32 -0.51 -11.83 -17.42
CA ALA A 32 0.45 -12.01 -16.33
C ALA A 32 1.85 -12.43 -16.82
N SER A 33 1.91 -13.38 -17.76
CA SER A 33 3.19 -13.87 -18.31
C SER A 33 3.93 -12.82 -19.15
N ALA A 34 3.21 -12.00 -19.90
CA ALA A 34 3.78 -10.91 -20.69
C ALA A 34 4.32 -9.80 -19.77
N ILE A 35 3.56 -9.43 -18.73
CA ILE A 35 3.98 -8.47 -17.71
C ILE A 35 5.23 -8.98 -16.97
N GLN A 36 5.22 -10.24 -16.52
CA GLN A 36 6.36 -10.83 -15.84
C GLN A 36 7.62 -10.83 -16.72
N SER A 37 7.46 -11.14 -18.01
CA SER A 37 8.58 -11.11 -18.96
C SER A 37 9.19 -9.73 -19.13
N ALA A 38 8.38 -8.68 -19.13
CA ALA A 38 8.86 -7.29 -19.17
C ALA A 38 9.63 -6.91 -17.89
N LEU A 39 9.12 -7.30 -16.71
CA LEU A 39 9.78 -7.11 -15.43
C LEU A 39 11.10 -7.88 -15.34
N ASP A 40 11.11 -9.13 -15.78
CA ASP A 40 12.31 -10.00 -15.81
C ASP A 40 13.40 -9.46 -16.73
N ALA A 41 13.03 -8.86 -17.86
CA ALA A 41 13.98 -8.25 -18.79
C ALA A 41 14.83 -7.13 -18.14
N LEU A 42 14.27 -6.43 -17.15
CA LEU A 42 14.95 -5.37 -16.42
C LEU A 42 15.32 -5.74 -14.97
N LYS A 43 15.23 -7.01 -14.61
CA LYS A 43 15.50 -7.50 -13.25
C LYS A 43 16.89 -7.13 -12.73
N ASN A 44 17.92 -7.20 -13.58
CA ASN A 44 19.32 -7.00 -13.19
C ASN A 44 19.83 -5.57 -13.46
N THR A 45 19.14 -4.81 -14.27
CA THR A 45 19.57 -3.47 -14.68
C THR A 45 18.74 -2.35 -14.04
N GLY A 46 17.54 -2.70 -13.57
CA GLY A 46 16.51 -1.71 -13.27
C GLY A 46 16.03 -1.00 -14.56
N GLY A 47 15.15 -0.05 -14.40
CA GLY A 47 14.63 0.74 -15.52
C GLY A 47 13.12 0.92 -15.46
N ILE A 48 12.53 1.42 -16.54
CA ILE A 48 11.11 1.74 -16.62
C ILE A 48 10.37 0.59 -17.31
N ILE A 49 9.38 0.05 -16.61
CA ILE A 49 8.39 -0.87 -17.17
C ILE A 49 7.12 -0.05 -17.41
N TYR A 50 6.74 0.09 -18.66
CA TYR A 50 5.63 0.93 -19.08
C TYR A 50 4.38 0.10 -19.37
N PHE A 51 3.28 0.53 -18.78
CA PHE A 51 1.96 -0.05 -18.93
C PHE A 51 1.06 0.94 -19.69
N PRO A 52 0.89 0.80 -21.02
CA PRO A 52 -0.08 1.59 -21.79
C PRO A 52 -1.50 1.47 -21.25
N VAL A 53 -2.35 2.43 -21.60
CA VAL A 53 -3.77 2.42 -21.25
C VAL A 53 -4.47 1.12 -21.70
N GLY A 54 -5.34 0.58 -20.84
CA GLY A 54 -6.20 -0.57 -21.05
C GLY A 54 -6.25 -1.50 -19.83
N THR A 55 -6.92 -2.63 -19.95
CA THR A 55 -7.15 -3.57 -18.86
C THR A 55 -6.31 -4.83 -19.05
N TYR A 56 -5.42 -5.08 -18.09
CA TYR A 56 -4.56 -6.25 -18.01
C TYR A 56 -5.19 -7.27 -17.08
N LEU A 57 -5.72 -8.37 -17.61
CA LEU A 57 -6.18 -9.48 -16.79
C LEU A 57 -4.98 -10.23 -16.21
N VAL A 58 -5.00 -10.52 -14.92
CA VAL A 58 -3.90 -11.17 -14.20
C VAL A 58 -4.43 -12.38 -13.46
N GLU A 59 -4.04 -13.59 -13.93
CA GLU A 59 -4.44 -14.87 -13.34
C GLU A 59 -3.36 -15.52 -12.48
N THR A 60 -2.17 -14.94 -12.44
CA THR A 60 -1.06 -15.36 -11.56
C THR A 60 -0.32 -14.14 -11.02
N PRO A 61 0.15 -14.16 -9.76
CA PRO A 61 0.85 -13.03 -9.18
C PRO A 61 2.05 -12.57 -10.00
N VAL A 62 2.18 -11.26 -10.18
CA VAL A 62 3.29 -10.63 -10.90
C VAL A 62 4.31 -10.09 -9.90
N LEU A 63 5.60 -10.32 -10.16
CA LEU A 63 6.70 -10.00 -9.24
C LEU A 63 7.60 -8.90 -9.80
N PHE A 64 7.73 -7.80 -9.05
CA PHE A 64 8.67 -6.73 -9.40
C PHE A 64 10.00 -6.83 -8.64
N TYR A 65 11.03 -6.13 -9.13
CA TYR A 65 12.40 -6.22 -8.64
C TYR A 65 12.97 -4.85 -8.30
N SER A 66 14.15 -4.84 -7.71
CA SER A 66 14.86 -3.61 -7.33
C SER A 66 15.17 -2.71 -8.52
N ASN A 67 15.21 -1.40 -8.26
CA ASN A 67 15.57 -0.35 -9.23
C ASN A 67 14.58 -0.24 -10.42
N GLN A 68 13.37 -0.70 -10.26
CA GLN A 68 12.32 -0.63 -11.29
C GLN A 68 11.37 0.53 -11.03
N THR A 69 10.97 1.20 -12.11
CA THR A 69 9.83 2.12 -12.13
C THR A 69 8.71 1.46 -12.93
N LEU A 70 7.62 1.14 -12.28
CA LEU A 70 6.40 0.67 -12.94
C LEU A 70 5.56 1.90 -13.27
N LEU A 71 5.55 2.28 -14.53
CA LEU A 71 4.88 3.49 -15.00
C LEU A 71 3.58 3.12 -15.72
N PHE A 72 2.47 3.39 -15.08
CA PHE A 72 1.14 3.16 -15.66
C PHE A 72 0.62 4.43 -16.32
N GLU A 73 0.19 4.31 -17.56
CA GLU A 73 -0.55 5.38 -18.23
C GLU A 73 -1.93 5.57 -17.56
N ASN A 74 -2.43 6.79 -17.58
CA ASN A 74 -3.76 7.07 -17.02
C ASN A 74 -4.83 6.18 -17.67
N GLY A 75 -5.58 5.44 -16.85
CA GLY A 75 -6.57 4.47 -17.30
C GLY A 75 -6.00 3.05 -17.52
N ALA A 76 -4.74 2.78 -17.18
CA ALA A 76 -4.23 1.42 -17.13
C ALA A 76 -4.71 0.71 -15.85
N VAL A 77 -5.24 -0.51 -16.00
CA VAL A 77 -5.84 -1.30 -14.92
C VAL A 77 -5.22 -2.68 -14.88
N LEU A 78 -4.68 -3.10 -13.73
CA LEU A 78 -4.44 -4.51 -13.43
C LEU A 78 -5.70 -5.07 -12.79
N LEU A 79 -6.34 -6.02 -13.47
CA LEU A 79 -7.58 -6.66 -13.04
C LEU A 79 -7.31 -8.10 -12.61
N GLN A 80 -7.77 -8.46 -11.43
CA GLN A 80 -7.73 -9.85 -10.97
C GLN A 80 -8.58 -10.75 -11.87
N GLY A 81 -7.98 -11.79 -12.44
CA GLY A 81 -8.60 -12.73 -13.35
C GLY A 81 -8.82 -14.13 -12.79
N ALA A 82 -8.31 -14.41 -11.58
CA ALA A 82 -8.41 -15.71 -10.93
C ALA A 82 -8.40 -15.58 -9.40
N GLU A 83 -8.62 -16.68 -8.67
CA GLU A 83 -8.42 -16.76 -7.24
C GLU A 83 -6.91 -16.79 -6.94
N ILE A 84 -6.31 -15.61 -6.77
CA ILE A 84 -4.88 -15.42 -6.50
C ILE A 84 -4.67 -14.65 -5.21
N ASP A 85 -3.51 -14.86 -4.57
CA ASP A 85 -3.15 -14.22 -3.30
C ASP A 85 -2.77 -12.74 -3.47
N SER A 86 -2.32 -12.34 -4.65
CA SER A 86 -1.93 -10.96 -4.94
C SER A 86 -1.93 -10.69 -6.45
N LEU A 87 -2.21 -9.45 -6.87
CA LEU A 87 -2.01 -9.01 -8.25
C LEU A 87 -0.53 -8.72 -8.53
N LEU A 88 0.07 -7.92 -7.65
CA LEU A 88 1.45 -7.45 -7.81
C LEU A 88 2.16 -7.49 -6.45
N ARG A 89 3.36 -8.02 -6.40
CA ARG A 89 4.15 -8.01 -5.16
C ARG A 89 5.65 -7.96 -5.41
N SER A 90 6.38 -7.55 -4.39
CA SER A 90 7.83 -7.62 -4.42
C SER A 90 8.31 -9.06 -4.52
N TYR A 91 9.36 -9.29 -5.29
CA TYR A 91 10.04 -10.59 -5.31
C TYR A 91 10.57 -10.92 -3.91
N CYS A 92 10.33 -12.13 -3.45
CA CYS A 92 10.79 -12.64 -2.16
C CYS A 92 11.65 -13.89 -2.35
N GLN A 93 12.61 -14.06 -1.42
CA GLN A 93 13.38 -15.31 -1.29
C GLN A 93 13.76 -15.52 0.18
N SER A 94 13.89 -16.77 0.59
CA SER A 94 14.10 -17.17 1.98
C SER A 94 15.44 -16.70 2.59
N SER A 95 16.35 -16.18 1.78
CA SER A 95 17.61 -15.57 2.25
C SER A 95 17.46 -14.09 2.61
N TYR A 96 16.35 -13.44 2.28
CA TYR A 96 16.14 -12.04 2.67
C TYR A 96 15.93 -11.92 4.17
N THR A 97 16.61 -10.97 4.77
CA THR A 97 16.53 -10.61 6.18
C THR A 97 16.55 -9.10 6.34
N GLY A 98 15.95 -8.60 7.39
CA GLY A 98 15.89 -7.15 7.58
C GLY A 98 15.22 -6.46 6.38
N TYR A 99 15.95 -5.55 5.75
CA TYR A 99 15.49 -4.75 4.61
C TYR A 99 16.38 -4.96 3.37
N ASP A 100 16.90 -6.16 3.18
CA ASP A 100 17.85 -6.48 2.10
C ASP A 100 17.19 -7.10 0.85
N GLY A 101 15.86 -7.12 0.82
CA GLY A 101 15.08 -7.55 -0.33
C GLY A 101 14.97 -6.50 -1.43
N VAL A 102 13.79 -6.38 -2.02
CA VAL A 102 13.54 -5.44 -3.12
C VAL A 102 13.70 -3.98 -2.65
N HIS A 103 14.34 -3.15 -3.46
CA HIS A 103 14.63 -1.77 -3.07
C HIS A 103 14.61 -0.79 -4.26
N ASP A 104 14.42 0.50 -3.93
CA ASP A 104 14.47 1.61 -4.89
C ASP A 104 13.46 1.43 -6.04
N VAL A 105 12.19 1.28 -5.69
CA VAL A 105 11.09 1.08 -6.65
C VAL A 105 10.09 2.22 -6.57
N LEU A 106 9.67 2.70 -7.73
CA LEU A 106 8.53 3.60 -7.89
C LEU A 106 7.42 2.86 -8.64
N ILE A 107 6.23 2.83 -8.06
CA ILE A 107 5.00 2.41 -8.73
C ILE A 107 4.16 3.67 -8.89
N TYR A 108 4.00 4.12 -10.13
CA TYR A 108 3.35 5.38 -10.45
C TYR A 108 2.12 5.16 -11.30
N GLY A 109 0.98 5.63 -10.80
CA GLY A 109 -0.31 5.49 -11.48
C GLY A 109 -0.86 4.07 -11.43
N GLY A 110 -1.86 3.83 -12.26
CA GLY A 110 -2.51 2.53 -12.38
C GLY A 110 -3.62 2.27 -11.37
N THR A 111 -4.55 1.44 -11.79
CA THR A 111 -5.61 0.91 -10.93
C THR A 111 -5.33 -0.57 -10.67
N PHE A 112 -5.31 -0.96 -9.40
CA PHE A 112 -5.21 -2.34 -8.94
C PHE A 112 -6.61 -2.78 -8.50
N ASP A 113 -7.25 -3.64 -9.29
CA ASP A 113 -8.65 -3.99 -9.15
C ASP A 113 -8.84 -5.47 -8.81
N GLY A 114 -9.41 -5.76 -7.65
CA GLY A 114 -9.75 -7.13 -7.21
C GLY A 114 -10.91 -7.76 -7.98
N GLY A 115 -11.57 -6.99 -8.85
CA GLY A 115 -12.68 -7.50 -9.65
C GLY A 115 -13.85 -7.97 -8.79
N ASP A 116 -14.51 -9.03 -9.26
CA ASP A 116 -15.67 -9.61 -8.58
C ASP A 116 -15.36 -10.85 -7.73
N TYR A 117 -14.09 -11.22 -7.60
CA TYR A 117 -13.69 -12.41 -6.84
C TYR A 117 -13.97 -12.24 -5.35
N GLU A 118 -14.44 -13.32 -4.71
CA GLU A 118 -14.80 -13.39 -3.30
C GLU A 118 -13.82 -14.29 -2.54
N THR A 119 -12.53 -14.11 -2.79
CA THR A 119 -11.43 -14.79 -2.09
C THR A 119 -10.53 -13.77 -1.41
N ASP A 120 -10.01 -14.12 -0.25
CA ASP A 120 -9.03 -13.28 0.45
C ASP A 120 -7.83 -13.01 -0.46
N ASN A 121 -7.54 -11.72 -0.69
CA ASN A 121 -6.42 -11.29 -1.51
C ASN A 121 -5.78 -10.01 -0.99
N THR A 122 -4.52 -9.82 -1.33
CA THR A 122 -3.81 -8.54 -1.24
C THR A 122 -3.58 -8.02 -2.64
N LEU A 123 -4.07 -6.83 -2.99
CA LEU A 123 -3.86 -6.32 -4.35
C LEU A 123 -2.39 -6.08 -4.62
N VAL A 124 -1.72 -5.34 -3.73
CA VAL A 124 -0.27 -5.09 -3.85
C VAL A 124 0.44 -5.32 -2.52
N GLY A 125 1.57 -6.04 -2.55
CA GLY A 125 2.33 -6.33 -1.35
C GLY A 125 3.84 -6.13 -1.47
N VAL A 126 4.46 -5.68 -0.39
CA VAL A 126 5.92 -5.56 -0.26
C VAL A 126 6.42 -6.19 1.05
N GLY A 127 7.57 -6.83 0.98
CA GLY A 127 8.19 -7.44 2.15
C GLY A 127 9.71 -7.47 2.09
N HIS A 128 10.38 -7.31 3.24
CA HIS A 128 11.82 -7.12 3.35
C HIS A 128 12.37 -6.01 2.44
N ALA A 129 11.55 -5.00 2.19
CA ALA A 129 11.79 -4.00 1.17
C ALA A 129 12.33 -2.68 1.76
N LYS A 130 12.91 -1.84 0.91
CA LYS A 130 13.28 -0.47 1.29
C LYS A 130 13.15 0.50 0.12
N ASN A 131 12.87 1.77 0.45
CA ASN A 131 12.74 2.84 -0.54
C ASN A 131 11.70 2.51 -1.63
N ILE A 132 10.51 2.13 -1.22
CA ILE A 132 9.40 1.85 -2.14
C ILE A 132 8.44 3.02 -2.11
N THR A 133 8.05 3.51 -3.28
CA THR A 133 7.05 4.58 -3.40
C THR A 133 5.89 4.10 -4.27
N PHE A 134 4.68 4.26 -3.74
CA PHE A 134 3.42 4.16 -4.47
C PHE A 134 2.91 5.59 -4.64
N GLU A 135 2.66 6.03 -5.86
CA GLU A 135 2.25 7.41 -6.12
C GLU A 135 1.16 7.46 -7.19
N ASN A 136 0.08 8.20 -6.93
CA ASN A 136 -1.08 8.34 -7.82
C ASN A 136 -1.74 6.99 -8.21
N CYS A 137 -1.71 6.00 -7.33
CA CYS A 137 -2.31 4.68 -7.56
C CYS A 137 -3.76 4.64 -7.05
N THR A 138 -4.59 3.84 -7.70
CA THR A 138 -5.92 3.48 -7.20
C THR A 138 -5.97 2.01 -6.82
N PHE A 139 -6.44 1.71 -5.62
CA PHE A 139 -6.67 0.36 -5.13
C PHE A 139 -8.16 0.17 -4.91
N LYS A 140 -8.74 -0.88 -5.50
CA LYS A 140 -10.18 -1.10 -5.36
C LYS A 140 -10.61 -2.55 -5.41
N ASN A 141 -11.80 -2.80 -4.84
CA ASN A 141 -12.48 -4.07 -4.88
C ASN A 141 -11.72 -5.23 -4.23
N ALA A 142 -10.72 -4.98 -3.37
CA ALA A 142 -10.14 -6.06 -2.57
C ALA A 142 -11.20 -6.73 -1.70
N TYR A 143 -11.15 -8.06 -1.58
CA TYR A 143 -12.14 -8.83 -0.85
C TYR A 143 -11.55 -9.44 0.43
N GLY A 144 -12.43 -9.70 1.40
CA GLY A 144 -12.15 -10.56 2.54
C GLY A 144 -11.45 -9.87 3.70
N THR A 145 -10.49 -10.57 4.29
CA THR A 145 -9.76 -10.13 5.48
C THR A 145 -8.32 -9.70 5.19
N TRP A 146 -7.88 -9.77 3.92
CA TRP A 146 -6.57 -9.30 3.51
C TRP A 146 -6.63 -7.83 3.05
N HIS A 147 -5.63 -7.31 2.38
CA HIS A 147 -5.35 -5.88 2.28
C HIS A 147 -5.39 -5.38 0.85
N ASP A 148 -5.62 -4.08 0.67
CA ASP A 148 -5.45 -3.44 -0.63
C ASP A 148 -3.95 -3.22 -0.89
N LEU A 149 -3.24 -2.71 0.13
CA LEU A 149 -1.79 -2.57 0.12
C LEU A 149 -1.20 -3.13 1.42
N GLU A 150 -0.24 -4.03 1.30
CA GLU A 150 0.44 -4.68 2.42
C GLU A 150 1.92 -4.27 2.45
N ILE A 151 2.36 -3.62 3.54
CA ILE A 151 3.72 -3.17 3.76
C ILE A 151 4.30 -3.91 4.96
N ASN A 152 5.05 -4.99 4.70
CA ASN A 152 5.62 -5.85 5.72
C ASN A 152 7.13 -5.74 5.80
N SER A 153 7.69 -5.75 7.02
CA SER A 153 9.14 -5.75 7.24
C SER A 153 9.89 -4.78 6.31
N SER A 154 9.36 -3.57 6.15
CA SER A 154 9.84 -2.62 5.14
C SER A 154 10.37 -1.33 5.76
N TYR A 155 11.28 -0.67 5.06
CA TYR A 155 11.97 0.53 5.51
C TYR A 155 11.85 1.65 4.47
N ASN A 156 11.48 2.86 4.92
CA ASN A 156 11.36 4.05 4.07
C ASN A 156 10.43 3.82 2.87
N CYS A 157 9.17 3.46 3.17
CA CYS A 157 8.13 3.31 2.14
C CYS A 157 7.17 4.49 2.18
N LYS A 158 6.71 4.90 1.02
CA LYS A 158 5.78 6.02 0.85
C LYS A 158 4.56 5.63 0.06
N VAL A 159 3.41 6.15 0.47
CA VAL A 159 2.13 6.06 -0.22
C VAL A 159 1.64 7.49 -0.42
N ILE A 160 1.66 7.98 -1.66
CA ILE A 160 1.48 9.39 -1.99
C ILE A 160 0.31 9.55 -2.95
N ASP A 161 -0.66 10.41 -2.63
CA ASP A 161 -1.77 10.78 -3.50
C ASP A 161 -2.49 9.56 -4.10
N CYS A 162 -2.66 8.50 -3.29
CA CYS A 162 -3.34 7.27 -3.69
C CYS A 162 -4.80 7.27 -3.25
N ASP A 163 -5.62 6.51 -3.99
CA ASP A 163 -7.05 6.35 -3.74
C ASP A 163 -7.37 4.89 -3.38
N PHE A 164 -8.16 4.70 -2.32
CA PHE A 164 -8.57 3.39 -1.82
C PHE A 164 -10.10 3.34 -1.78
N GLU A 165 -10.71 2.57 -2.70
CA GLU A 165 -12.16 2.58 -2.90
C GLU A 165 -12.78 1.19 -3.08
N GLY A 166 -14.07 1.05 -2.76
CA GLY A 166 -14.87 -0.13 -3.10
C GLY A 166 -14.43 -1.44 -2.47
N SER A 167 -13.56 -1.41 -1.46
CA SER A 167 -13.07 -2.62 -0.80
C SER A 167 -14.17 -3.36 -0.07
N ARG A 168 -14.32 -4.66 -0.36
CA ARG A 168 -15.40 -5.53 0.16
C ARG A 168 -14.90 -6.37 1.35
N LYS A 169 -14.54 -5.69 2.44
CA LYS A 169 -13.97 -6.33 3.63
C LYS A 169 -15.03 -7.10 4.43
N THR A 170 -14.70 -8.32 4.81
CA THR A 170 -15.59 -9.22 5.56
C THR A 170 -15.33 -9.22 7.07
N GLY A 171 -14.29 -8.53 7.53
CA GLY A 171 -13.91 -8.43 8.93
C GLY A 171 -13.07 -7.19 9.23
N GLN A 172 -12.78 -6.96 10.52
CA GLN A 172 -12.04 -5.77 10.97
C GLN A 172 -10.51 -5.92 10.93
N ASN A 173 -9.99 -7.00 10.39
CA ASN A 173 -8.56 -7.24 10.23
C ASN A 173 -8.09 -7.11 8.78
N GLY A 174 -8.93 -6.56 7.90
CA GLY A 174 -8.61 -6.33 6.49
C GLY A 174 -8.32 -4.86 6.25
N GLU A 175 -7.29 -4.30 6.87
CA GLU A 175 -6.90 -2.90 6.66
C GLU A 175 -6.72 -2.61 5.17
N LEU A 176 -7.10 -1.41 4.69
CA LEU A 176 -6.82 -1.02 3.31
C LEU A 176 -5.31 -0.90 3.13
N VAL A 177 -4.63 -0.23 4.05
CA VAL A 177 -3.17 -0.24 4.14
C VAL A 177 -2.74 -0.91 5.43
N GLN A 178 -2.17 -2.11 5.32
CA GLN A 178 -1.56 -2.81 6.45
C GLN A 178 -0.08 -2.43 6.58
N ILE A 179 0.38 -2.15 7.79
CA ILE A 179 1.79 -1.95 8.12
C ILE A 179 2.18 -2.98 9.16
N ASP A 180 2.79 -4.06 8.72
CA ASP A 180 3.16 -5.16 9.63
C ASP A 180 4.65 -5.55 9.50
N GLY A 181 5.05 -6.65 10.10
CA GLY A 181 6.43 -7.14 10.10
C GLY A 181 6.51 -8.61 9.66
N ALA A 182 7.72 -9.11 9.46
CA ALA A 182 7.97 -10.52 9.17
C ALA A 182 7.79 -11.37 10.44
N LEU A 183 6.55 -11.45 10.94
CA LEU A 183 6.18 -12.05 12.20
C LEU A 183 5.47 -13.40 11.99
N SER A 184 5.70 -14.35 12.88
CA SER A 184 5.05 -15.68 12.81
C SER A 184 3.53 -15.65 13.04
N THR A 185 2.99 -14.52 13.49
CA THR A 185 1.56 -14.29 13.70
C THR A 185 0.88 -13.67 12.48
N VAL A 186 1.64 -13.29 11.45
CA VAL A 186 1.14 -12.77 10.19
C VAL A 186 1.16 -13.90 9.15
N VAL A 187 0.12 -14.00 8.36
CA VAL A 187 0.05 -15.01 7.29
C VAL A 187 0.70 -14.44 6.03
N TYR A 188 1.70 -15.15 5.52
CA TYR A 188 2.37 -14.82 4.27
C TYR A 188 2.18 -15.95 3.27
N PRO A 189 1.27 -15.84 2.33
CA PRO A 189 1.09 -16.85 1.29
C PRO A 189 2.25 -16.84 0.27
N TRP A 190 3.16 -15.85 0.37
CA TRP A 190 4.20 -15.63 -0.62
C TRP A 190 5.33 -16.64 -0.49
N THR A 191 5.51 -17.44 -1.53
CA THR A 191 6.58 -18.42 -1.58
C THR A 191 7.94 -17.74 -1.40
N GLY A 192 8.71 -18.23 -0.44
CA GLY A 192 10.05 -17.71 -0.14
C GLY A 192 10.10 -16.52 0.81
N PHE A 193 8.98 -16.07 1.38
CA PHE A 193 9.00 -15.04 2.41
C PHE A 193 9.66 -15.57 3.69
N ASN A 194 10.64 -14.84 4.22
CA ASN A 194 11.35 -15.20 5.45
C ASN A 194 10.72 -14.52 6.68
N VAL A 195 10.45 -15.29 7.73
CA VAL A 195 9.89 -14.80 9.00
C VAL A 195 11.02 -14.63 10.00
N ASP A 196 11.60 -13.44 10.07
CA ASP A 196 12.80 -13.11 10.88
C ASP A 196 12.53 -12.08 12.01
N ASN A 197 11.25 -11.72 12.21
CA ASN A 197 10.79 -10.69 13.15
C ASN A 197 11.20 -9.24 12.79
N THR A 198 11.59 -8.97 11.57
CA THR A 198 11.83 -7.61 11.10
C THR A 198 10.54 -6.80 11.13
N VAL A 199 10.57 -5.62 11.72
CA VAL A 199 9.45 -4.67 11.80
C VAL A 199 9.54 -3.62 10.71
N SER A 200 8.41 -2.98 10.38
CA SER A 200 8.40 -1.87 9.42
C SER A 200 8.78 -0.55 10.11
N LYS A 201 9.52 0.32 9.40
CA LYS A 201 9.98 1.62 9.90
C LYS A 201 10.01 2.68 8.80
N TYR A 202 9.78 3.95 9.21
CA TYR A 202 9.80 5.11 8.32
C TYR A 202 8.79 4.97 7.18
N ILE A 203 7.53 4.78 7.55
CA ILE A 203 6.42 4.67 6.60
C ILE A 203 5.69 6.02 6.57
N GLU A 204 5.50 6.58 5.38
CA GLU A 204 4.80 7.84 5.17
C GLU A 204 3.58 7.62 4.26
N ILE A 205 2.42 8.06 4.70
CA ILE A 205 1.17 8.02 3.94
C ILE A 205 0.66 9.45 3.87
N VAL A 206 0.60 10.02 2.67
CA VAL A 206 0.32 11.44 2.46
C VAL A 206 -0.60 11.69 1.27
N GLY A 207 -1.53 12.62 1.41
CA GLY A 207 -2.42 13.05 0.33
C GLY A 207 -3.43 12.00 -0.14
N CYS A 208 -3.56 10.87 0.58
CA CYS A 208 -4.38 9.75 0.17
C CYS A 208 -5.86 9.94 0.53
N ILE A 209 -6.74 9.30 -0.25
CA ILE A 209 -8.19 9.26 0.02
C ILE A 209 -8.58 7.82 0.34
N PHE A 210 -9.31 7.65 1.44
CA PHE A 210 -9.84 6.35 1.89
C PHE A 210 -11.36 6.43 1.93
N HIS A 211 -12.02 5.76 0.97
CA HIS A 211 -13.48 5.74 0.88
C HIS A 211 -14.08 4.64 1.76
N GLY A 212 -15.14 4.99 2.43
CA GLY A 212 -15.73 4.17 3.45
C GLY A 212 -16.92 3.35 3.05
N ASP A 213 -16.71 2.21 2.45
CA ASP A 213 -17.72 1.14 2.42
C ASP A 213 -17.31 -0.06 3.28
N THR A 214 -16.37 0.14 4.19
CA THR A 214 -15.74 -0.95 4.92
C THR A 214 -15.88 -0.82 6.44
N ILE A 215 -16.02 -1.97 7.11
CA ILE A 215 -15.95 -2.09 8.57
C ILE A 215 -14.51 -2.21 9.07
N SER A 216 -13.52 -2.33 8.18
CA SER A 216 -12.11 -2.41 8.51
C SER A 216 -11.49 -1.02 8.70
N PRO A 217 -10.38 -0.88 9.43
CA PRO A 217 -9.59 0.34 9.40
C PRO A 217 -9.06 0.63 7.99
N ALA A 218 -8.89 1.92 7.67
CA ALA A 218 -8.15 2.30 6.48
C ALA A 218 -6.66 1.98 6.62
N ILE A 219 -6.08 2.35 7.76
CA ILE A 219 -4.65 2.13 8.03
C ILE A 219 -4.51 1.45 9.38
N GLY A 220 -3.68 0.41 9.44
CA GLY A 220 -3.42 -0.25 10.71
C GLY A 220 -2.47 -1.43 10.62
N ASN A 221 -2.47 -2.21 11.71
CA ASN A 221 -1.85 -3.52 11.80
C ASN A 221 -2.65 -4.40 12.75
N HIS A 222 -2.39 -5.69 12.74
CA HIS A 222 -2.99 -6.62 13.71
C HIS A 222 -1.97 -7.50 14.43
N ALA A 223 -0.73 -7.55 13.98
CA ALA A 223 0.33 -8.20 14.73
C ALA A 223 1.03 -7.17 15.63
N ASP A 224 1.09 -7.43 16.94
CA ASP A 224 1.67 -6.52 17.92
C ASP A 224 3.21 -6.54 17.86
N ALA A 225 3.81 -5.53 17.24
CA ALA A 225 5.23 -5.38 17.11
C ALA A 225 5.66 -3.91 17.16
N ALA A 226 6.94 -3.67 17.43
CA ALA A 226 7.49 -2.33 17.62
C ALA A 226 7.83 -1.65 16.27
N HIS A 227 6.83 -1.56 15.38
CA HIS A 227 6.94 -0.68 14.21
C HIS A 227 7.14 0.76 14.67
N GLU A 228 7.85 1.57 13.92
CA GLU A 228 8.15 2.94 14.38
C GLU A 228 8.38 3.94 13.24
N PHE A 229 8.21 5.22 13.58
CA PHE A 229 8.34 6.34 12.65
C PHE A 229 7.32 6.24 11.49
N ILE A 230 6.05 6.17 11.85
CA ILE A 230 4.93 6.17 10.90
C ILE A 230 4.32 7.56 10.88
N ARG A 231 4.20 8.15 9.70
CA ARG A 231 3.58 9.46 9.49
C ARG A 231 2.38 9.34 8.56
N ILE A 232 1.26 9.92 8.98
CA ILE A 232 0.01 9.93 8.21
C ILE A 232 -0.51 11.35 8.20
N HIS A 233 -0.52 12.00 7.03
CA HIS A 233 -0.91 13.40 6.96
C HIS A 233 -1.53 13.80 5.62
N ASP A 234 -2.25 14.92 5.63
CA ASP A 234 -2.93 15.48 4.45
C ASP A 234 -3.91 14.48 3.78
N CYS A 235 -4.37 13.47 4.51
CA CYS A 235 -5.26 12.43 4.00
C CYS A 235 -6.73 12.73 4.31
N ILE A 236 -7.62 12.13 3.52
CA ILE A 236 -9.08 12.15 3.73
C ILE A 236 -9.56 10.75 4.05
N PHE A 237 -10.26 10.61 5.17
CA PHE A 237 -10.93 9.39 5.60
C PHE A 237 -12.44 9.66 5.57
N ASP A 238 -13.16 9.04 4.64
CA ASP A 238 -14.57 9.34 4.40
C ASP A 238 -15.47 8.12 4.66
N GLY A 239 -16.41 8.24 5.60
CA GLY A 239 -17.49 7.28 5.86
C GLY A 239 -17.05 5.95 6.48
N LEU A 240 -15.89 5.84 7.11
CA LEU A 240 -15.41 4.59 7.71
C LEU A 240 -16.17 4.26 9.00
N THR A 241 -16.90 3.14 9.00
CA THR A 241 -17.85 2.78 10.07
C THR A 241 -17.36 1.72 11.04
N GLY A 242 -16.13 1.22 10.87
CA GLY A 242 -15.55 0.16 11.69
C GLY A 242 -15.33 0.58 13.16
N SER A 243 -15.56 -0.34 14.09
CA SER A 243 -15.44 -0.07 15.53
C SER A 243 -13.99 0.10 15.99
N ARG A 244 -13.01 -0.38 15.23
CA ARG A 244 -11.58 -0.18 15.51
C ARG A 244 -11.11 1.25 15.22
N GLY A 245 -11.74 1.94 14.26
CA GLY A 245 -11.40 3.29 13.83
C GLY A 245 -10.81 3.33 12.42
N ALA A 246 -10.76 4.53 11.82
CA ALA A 246 -10.16 4.73 10.51
C ALA A 246 -8.66 4.44 10.52
N ILE A 247 -7.97 4.85 11.57
CA ILE A 247 -6.57 4.48 11.83
C ILE A 247 -6.52 3.68 13.12
N ASN A 248 -5.97 2.47 13.07
CA ASN A 248 -5.88 1.61 14.25
C ASN A 248 -4.63 0.74 14.25
N PHE A 249 -3.75 1.01 15.20
CA PHE A 249 -2.54 0.22 15.42
C PHE A 249 -2.54 -0.46 16.79
N THR A 250 -1.78 -1.52 16.93
CA THR A 250 -1.54 -2.23 18.20
C THR A 250 -0.70 -1.40 19.18
N SER A 251 -0.59 -1.86 20.42
CA SER A 251 0.02 -1.08 21.52
C SER A 251 1.53 -0.90 21.43
N SER A 252 2.25 -1.76 20.71
CA SER A 252 3.72 -1.73 20.66
C SER A 252 4.29 -0.78 19.62
N ILE A 253 3.48 -0.22 18.74
CA ILE A 253 3.90 0.76 17.75
C ILE A 253 4.37 2.07 18.43
N LYS A 254 5.40 2.70 17.86
CA LYS A 254 6.06 3.90 18.43
C LYS A 254 6.24 5.01 17.41
N ASN A 255 6.31 6.23 17.91
CA ASN A 255 6.61 7.41 17.09
C ASN A 255 5.67 7.52 15.87
N VAL A 256 4.37 7.45 16.13
CA VAL A 256 3.33 7.65 15.11
C VAL A 256 2.91 9.11 15.15
N ASP A 257 2.93 9.76 13.99
CA ASP A 257 2.57 11.16 13.80
C ASP A 257 1.38 11.25 12.82
N ILE A 258 0.25 11.76 13.32
CA ILE A 258 -1.01 11.83 12.55
C ILE A 258 -1.48 13.28 12.57
N HIS A 259 -1.33 13.99 11.46
CA HIS A 259 -1.62 15.42 11.42
C HIS A 259 -2.21 15.88 10.09
N ASP A 260 -2.88 17.02 10.11
CA ASP A 260 -3.47 17.68 8.93
C ASP A 260 -4.44 16.78 8.12
N ASN A 261 -5.03 15.77 8.76
CA ASN A 261 -6.00 14.88 8.11
C ASN A 261 -7.45 15.35 8.32
N THR A 262 -8.31 14.95 7.39
CA THR A 262 -9.77 15.11 7.53
C THR A 262 -10.44 13.76 7.70
N PHE A 263 -11.20 13.60 8.78
CA PHE A 263 -12.04 12.44 9.05
C PHE A 263 -13.50 12.88 8.92
N ASN A 264 -14.20 12.40 7.91
CA ASN A 264 -15.56 12.80 7.59
C ASN A 264 -16.50 11.59 7.76
N GLY A 265 -17.54 11.71 8.60
CA GLY A 265 -18.54 10.65 8.83
C GLY A 265 -17.98 9.33 9.39
N CYS A 266 -16.78 9.34 9.96
CA CYS A 266 -16.18 8.15 10.55
C CYS A 266 -16.80 7.85 11.92
N THR A 267 -17.18 6.58 12.17
CA THR A 267 -17.67 6.18 13.51
C THR A 267 -16.61 6.43 14.57
N LYS A 268 -15.37 6.06 14.28
CA LYS A 268 -14.20 6.38 15.07
C LYS A 268 -13.08 6.86 14.13
N GLY A 269 -12.46 7.98 14.44
CA GLY A 269 -11.33 8.48 13.66
C GLY A 269 -10.07 7.66 13.97
N ILE A 270 -9.48 7.88 15.13
CA ILE A 270 -8.23 7.23 15.53
C ILE A 270 -8.49 6.34 16.74
N GLY A 271 -8.36 5.02 16.50
CA GLY A 271 -8.36 4.00 17.53
C GLY A 271 -6.93 3.57 17.84
N THR A 272 -6.54 3.49 19.11
CA THR A 272 -5.17 3.11 19.46
C THR A 272 -5.08 2.52 20.85
N GLY A 273 -4.16 1.56 21.00
CA GLY A 273 -3.73 1.04 22.30
C GLY A 273 -2.45 1.70 22.84
N SER A 274 -1.77 2.55 22.05
CA SER A 274 -0.46 3.12 22.42
C SER A 274 -0.54 4.55 22.93
N THR A 275 0.39 4.93 23.81
CA THR A 275 0.61 6.28 24.31
C THR A 275 1.62 7.10 23.50
N GLN A 276 2.18 6.51 22.42
CA GLN A 276 3.23 7.13 21.62
C GLN A 276 2.72 7.64 20.26
N TYR A 277 1.47 8.12 20.24
CA TYR A 277 0.92 8.83 19.10
C TYR A 277 0.91 10.32 19.36
N TYR A 278 1.32 11.05 18.34
CA TYR A 278 1.13 12.50 18.25
C TYR A 278 0.00 12.74 17.24
N VAL A 279 -1.08 13.34 17.71
CA VAL A 279 -2.30 13.56 16.92
C VAL A 279 -2.63 15.05 16.96
N HIS A 280 -2.35 15.78 15.89
CA HIS A 280 -2.52 17.23 15.93
C HIS A 280 -3.00 17.80 14.59
N ASP A 281 -3.61 18.95 14.65
CA ASP A 281 -4.07 19.72 13.47
C ASP A 281 -5.04 18.95 12.55
N ASN A 282 -5.71 17.89 13.06
CA ASN A 282 -6.68 17.12 12.29
C ASN A 282 -8.09 17.72 12.45
N ARG A 283 -8.91 17.46 11.43
CA ARG A 283 -10.32 17.82 11.42
C ARG A 283 -11.21 16.58 11.43
N PHE A 284 -12.09 16.48 12.43
CA PHE A 284 -13.10 15.44 12.55
C PHE A 284 -14.49 16.05 12.34
N VAL A 285 -15.22 15.55 11.35
CA VAL A 285 -16.57 15.98 11.00
C VAL A 285 -17.51 14.79 11.19
N ASP A 286 -18.57 14.98 11.97
CA ASP A 286 -19.59 13.96 12.26
C ASP A 286 -19.01 12.64 12.84
N ALA A 287 -17.90 12.75 13.57
CA ALA A 287 -17.29 11.61 14.23
C ALA A 287 -17.98 11.33 15.59
N THR A 288 -18.33 10.06 15.83
CA THR A 288 -18.87 9.64 17.13
C THR A 288 -17.78 9.61 18.20
N THR A 289 -16.59 9.11 17.84
CA THR A 289 -15.37 9.12 18.65
C THR A 289 -14.22 9.58 17.78
N ALA A 290 -13.68 10.79 18.03
CA ALA A 290 -12.61 11.32 17.21
C ALA A 290 -11.27 10.63 17.48
N ILE A 291 -10.82 10.63 18.73
CA ILE A 291 -9.51 10.14 19.15
C ILE A 291 -9.66 9.30 20.42
N ASN A 292 -9.00 8.15 20.47
CA ASN A 292 -8.94 7.34 21.68
C ASN A 292 -8.02 8.00 22.73
N ALA A 293 -8.34 7.83 24.00
CA ALA A 293 -7.78 8.57 25.14
C ALA A 293 -6.27 8.43 25.39
N ASN A 294 -5.56 7.54 24.70
CA ASN A 294 -4.14 7.27 24.94
C ASN A 294 -3.17 8.10 24.07
N ALA A 295 -3.66 8.87 23.14
CA ALA A 295 -2.82 9.71 22.27
C ALA A 295 -2.45 11.03 22.94
N VAL A 296 -1.24 11.55 22.66
CA VAL A 296 -0.90 12.96 22.93
C VAL A 296 -1.52 13.79 21.81
N SER A 297 -2.54 14.56 22.11
CA SER A 297 -3.29 15.31 21.09
C SER A 297 -3.41 16.80 21.40
N HIS A 298 -3.33 17.63 20.36
CA HIS A 298 -3.54 19.08 20.45
C HIS A 298 -3.99 19.65 19.09
N ASN A 299 -4.57 20.84 19.12
CA ASN A 299 -4.98 21.61 17.94
C ASN A 299 -5.96 20.89 17.00
N ASN A 300 -6.66 19.85 17.44
CA ASN A 300 -7.62 19.17 16.58
C ASN A 300 -8.98 19.89 16.60
N ILE A 301 -9.71 19.85 15.50
CA ILE A 301 -11.08 20.36 15.41
C ILE A 301 -12.03 19.15 15.39
N ILE A 302 -12.84 18.99 16.44
CA ILE A 302 -13.80 17.89 16.56
C ILE A 302 -15.21 18.45 16.49
N ASN A 303 -15.97 18.09 15.46
CA ASN A 303 -17.36 18.54 15.25
C ASN A 303 -17.50 20.07 15.42
N GLY A 304 -16.54 20.83 14.91
CA GLY A 304 -16.49 22.27 14.99
C GLY A 304 -15.90 22.86 16.29
N THR A 305 -15.46 22.01 17.22
CA THR A 305 -14.86 22.46 18.50
C THR A 305 -13.34 22.24 18.48
N TYR A 306 -12.59 23.25 18.84
CA TYR A 306 -11.13 23.19 18.97
C TYR A 306 -10.73 22.43 20.24
N THR A 307 -9.78 21.50 20.13
CA THR A 307 -9.16 20.85 21.30
C THR A 307 -7.79 21.47 21.54
N ALA A 308 -7.58 21.90 22.76
CA ALA A 308 -6.28 22.45 23.18
C ALA A 308 -5.22 21.34 23.36
#